data_5052dda4293169785761747ecdeea04a
#
_entry.id   5052dda4293169785761747ecdeea04a
#
_cell.length_a   1.000
_cell.length_b   1.000
_cell.length_c   1.000
_cell.angle_alpha   90.00
_cell.angle_beta   90.00
_cell.angle_gamma   90.00
#
_symmetry.space_group_name_H-M   'P 1'
#
loop_
_entity.id
_entity.type
_entity.pdbx_description
1 polymer ?
#
loop_
_entity_poly.entity_id
_entity_poly.type
_entity_poly.pdbx_seq_one_letter_code
_entity_poly.pdbx_strand_id
1 'polypeptide(L)'
;MKKKIIAATLALTLSMSMGNFVYAAEDSSADIKATYQAGKENTDTVYSVDVKWGSLEYTYSSGVTKSWDPTTLKYKETSGTSSWTCQDGADQITVTNNSNADITASLAYGKTDNNITGTFTNSKIGLKSAEGTNVGESPSETTTLSLKGALSDTT
;
A
#
# COMPACT_ATOMS: atom_id res chain seq x y z
N MET A 1 -12.55 14.33 19.30
CA MET A 1 -13.27 13.44 18.35
C MET A 1 -12.25 12.73 17.48
N LYS A 2 -12.29 11.40 17.43
CA LYS A 2 -11.41 10.62 16.55
C LYS A 2 -12.07 10.56 15.17
N LYS A 3 -11.52 11.25 14.18
CA LYS A 3 -11.99 11.13 12.78
C LYS A 3 -11.26 9.95 12.14
N LYS A 4 -11.97 8.94 11.72
CA LYS A 4 -11.44 7.84 10.89
C LYS A 4 -11.45 8.31 9.45
N ILE A 5 -10.29 8.27 8.80
CA ILE A 5 -10.17 8.58 7.39
C ILE A 5 -9.69 7.33 6.69
N ILE A 6 -10.43 6.92 5.70
CA ILE A 6 -10.03 5.86 4.77
C ILE A 6 -9.14 6.53 3.74
N ALA A 7 -7.85 6.29 3.81
CA ALA A 7 -6.91 6.71 2.78
C ALA A 7 -7.08 5.76 1.60
N ALA A 8 -7.93 6.13 0.68
CA ALA A 8 -8.22 5.31 -0.48
C ALA A 8 -7.57 5.93 -1.71
N THR A 9 -6.45 5.48 -2.11
CA THR A 9 -6.10 5.21 -3.51
C THR A 9 -4.67 4.70 -3.53
N LEU A 10 -4.52 3.40 -3.55
CA LEU A 10 -3.27 2.74 -3.84
C LEU A 10 -3.19 2.57 -5.35
N ALA A 11 -2.29 3.28 -6.02
CA ALA A 11 -1.94 2.98 -7.40
C ALA A 11 -0.76 2.00 -7.40
N LEU A 12 -1.04 0.75 -7.75
CA LEU A 12 -0.02 -0.25 -7.97
C LEU A 12 0.31 -0.27 -9.47
N THR A 13 1.51 0.15 -9.84
CA THR A 13 2.02 -0.02 -11.20
C THR A 13 3.01 -1.18 -11.21
N LEU A 14 2.63 -2.25 -11.89
CA LEU A 14 3.50 -3.37 -12.16
C LEU A 14 4.22 -3.09 -13.48
N SER A 15 5.51 -2.76 -13.44
CA SER A 15 6.32 -2.59 -14.64
C SER A 15 7.02 -3.89 -14.99
N MET A 16 6.57 -4.54 -16.03
CA MET A 16 7.22 -5.72 -16.60
C MET A 16 8.21 -5.27 -17.67
N SER A 17 9.48 -5.60 -17.50
CA SER A 17 10.47 -5.43 -18.56
C SER A 17 10.37 -6.60 -19.52
N MET A 18 9.71 -6.41 -20.60
CA MET A 18 9.74 -7.02 -21.94
C MET A 18 8.34 -7.30 -22.51
N GLY A 19 7.92 -6.44 -23.35
CA GLY A 19 7.17 -6.67 -24.61
C GLY A 19 5.89 -7.50 -24.55
N ASN A 20 4.89 -7.09 -23.81
CA ASN A 20 3.46 -7.12 -24.18
C ASN A 20 2.67 -6.52 -23.05
N PHE A 21 2.00 -5.41 -23.30
CA PHE A 21 1.23 -4.67 -22.30
C PHE A 21 -0.07 -5.41 -21.99
N VAL A 22 -0.26 -5.77 -20.74
CA VAL A 22 -1.58 -6.11 -20.20
C VAL A 22 -2.05 -4.92 -19.37
N TYR A 23 -3.12 -4.27 -19.82
CA TYR A 23 -3.78 -3.22 -19.07
C TYR A 23 -4.50 -3.84 -17.87
N ALA A 24 -4.13 -3.49 -16.65
CA ALA A 24 -4.95 -3.77 -15.48
C ALA A 24 -6.11 -2.75 -15.46
N ALA A 25 -7.32 -3.25 -15.60
CA ALA A 25 -8.53 -2.48 -15.36
C ALA A 25 -8.76 -2.28 -13.87
N GLU A 26 -9.51 -1.23 -13.52
CA GLU A 26 -9.80 -0.70 -12.19
C GLU A 26 -10.54 -1.65 -11.23
N ASP A 27 -10.10 -2.89 -11.06
CA ASP A 27 -10.60 -3.72 -9.97
C ASP A 27 -9.51 -4.61 -9.44
N SER A 28 -9.41 -4.68 -8.13
CA SER A 28 -8.32 -5.16 -7.30
C SER A 28 -8.03 -6.67 -7.35
N SER A 29 -8.29 -7.33 -8.46
CA SER A 29 -7.87 -8.70 -8.71
C SER A 29 -7.64 -8.93 -10.21
N ALA A 30 -6.39 -9.07 -10.62
CA ALA A 30 -6.06 -9.53 -11.97
C ALA A 30 -5.95 -11.07 -11.95
N ASP A 31 -6.97 -11.75 -12.42
CA ASP A 31 -6.90 -13.18 -12.72
C ASP A 31 -6.19 -13.40 -14.05
N ILE A 32 -4.94 -13.85 -14.02
CA ILE A 32 -4.22 -14.29 -15.22
C ILE A 32 -4.52 -15.77 -15.43
N LYS A 33 -5.33 -16.10 -16.45
CA LYS A 33 -5.55 -17.48 -16.86
C LYS A 33 -4.47 -17.91 -17.84
N ALA A 34 -3.61 -18.84 -17.44
CA ALA A 34 -2.71 -19.53 -18.34
C ALA A 34 -3.36 -20.82 -18.85
N THR A 35 -3.34 -21.06 -20.17
CA THR A 35 -3.81 -22.31 -20.75
C THR A 35 -2.61 -23.20 -21.03
N TYR A 36 -2.55 -24.37 -20.39
CA TYR A 36 -1.52 -25.38 -20.61
C TYR A 36 -1.90 -26.29 -21.78
N GLN A 37 -0.99 -26.46 -22.76
CA GLN A 37 -1.10 -27.50 -23.78
C GLN A 37 -0.13 -28.64 -23.46
N ALA A 38 -0.68 -29.83 -23.18
CA ALA A 38 0.11 -31.03 -22.92
C ALA A 38 0.90 -31.45 -24.16
N GLY A 39 2.21 -31.67 -24.01
CA GLY A 39 3.06 -32.30 -25.03
C GLY A 39 4.22 -31.42 -25.58
N LYS A 40 4.37 -30.17 -25.18
CA LYS A 40 5.59 -29.37 -25.37
C LYS A 40 6.04 -28.85 -24.02
N GLU A 41 7.33 -28.98 -23.71
CA GLU A 41 7.91 -28.17 -22.63
C GLU A 41 7.64 -26.70 -23.03
N ASN A 42 6.70 -26.08 -22.33
CA ASN A 42 6.41 -24.67 -22.55
C ASN A 42 7.37 -23.86 -21.70
N THR A 43 8.37 -23.29 -22.32
CA THR A 43 9.33 -22.38 -21.70
C THR A 43 8.81 -20.94 -21.67
N ASP A 44 7.51 -20.73 -21.98
CA ASP A 44 6.93 -19.41 -21.97
C ASP A 44 6.95 -18.81 -20.57
N THR A 45 7.22 -17.53 -20.50
CA THR A 45 7.18 -16.78 -19.24
C THR A 45 5.73 -16.66 -18.79
N VAL A 46 5.45 -17.13 -17.58
CA VAL A 46 4.16 -17.01 -16.92
C VAL A 46 4.29 -16.05 -15.74
N TYR A 47 3.51 -15.00 -15.73
CA TYR A 47 3.44 -14.06 -14.62
C TYR A 47 2.23 -14.36 -13.74
N SER A 48 2.47 -14.50 -12.44
CA SER A 48 1.45 -14.66 -11.41
C SER A 48 1.94 -13.94 -10.15
N VAL A 49 1.26 -12.88 -9.76
CA VAL A 49 1.66 -12.02 -8.64
C VAL A 49 0.48 -11.81 -7.72
N ASP A 50 0.69 -12.09 -6.43
CA ASP A 50 -0.28 -11.80 -5.39
C ASP A 50 0.13 -10.53 -4.65
N VAL A 51 -0.86 -9.66 -4.39
CA VAL A 51 -0.68 -8.48 -3.54
C VAL A 51 -1.71 -8.52 -2.42
N LYS A 52 -1.23 -8.48 -1.18
CA LYS A 52 -2.06 -8.41 0.02
C LYS A 52 -1.76 -7.11 0.74
N TRP A 53 -2.78 -6.47 1.25
CA TRP A 53 -2.66 -5.26 2.07
C TRP A 53 -3.52 -5.34 3.33
N GLY A 54 -3.11 -4.61 4.36
CA GLY A 54 -3.91 -4.39 5.56
C GLY A 54 -5.14 -3.53 5.29
N SER A 55 -5.82 -3.07 6.32
CA SER A 55 -7.01 -2.23 6.14
C SER A 55 -6.71 -0.86 5.56
N LEU A 56 -5.46 -0.40 5.62
CA LEU A 56 -5.00 0.95 5.26
C LEU A 56 -5.81 2.06 5.95
N GLU A 57 -6.33 1.74 7.14
CA GLU A 57 -7.08 2.69 7.97
C GLU A 57 -6.13 3.41 8.93
N TYR A 58 -6.17 4.75 8.90
CA TYR A 58 -5.37 5.59 9.75
C TYR A 58 -6.23 6.51 10.59
N THR A 59 -5.75 6.79 11.81
CA THR A 59 -6.33 7.79 12.70
C THR A 59 -5.40 8.99 12.76
N TYR A 60 -5.93 10.17 12.43
CA TYR A 60 -5.23 11.43 12.59
C TYR A 60 -5.50 12.02 13.96
N SER A 61 -4.45 12.52 14.61
CA SER A 61 -4.52 13.36 15.80
C SER A 61 -3.88 14.70 15.51
N SER A 62 -4.61 15.79 15.75
CA SER A 62 -4.07 17.15 15.59
C SER A 62 -3.02 17.51 16.64
N GLY A 63 -2.95 16.73 17.72
CA GLY A 63 -2.10 17.03 18.86
C GLY A 63 -2.56 18.24 19.69
N VAL A 64 -3.63 18.92 19.29
CA VAL A 64 -4.17 20.04 20.05
C VAL A 64 -4.92 19.56 21.27
N THR A 65 -4.58 20.09 22.42
CA THR A 65 -5.30 19.88 23.68
C THR A 65 -5.99 21.15 24.09
N LYS A 66 -7.20 21.03 24.66
CA LYS A 66 -7.97 22.14 25.20
C LYS A 66 -8.17 21.94 26.69
N SER A 67 -7.74 22.92 27.49
CA SER A 67 -7.96 22.95 28.94
C SER A 67 -8.82 24.15 29.31
N TRP A 68 -9.77 23.95 30.23
CA TRP A 68 -10.59 25.02 30.75
C TRP A 68 -9.77 25.91 31.69
N ASP A 69 -9.80 27.22 31.46
CA ASP A 69 -9.19 28.20 32.35
C ASP A 69 -10.31 28.90 33.14
N PRO A 70 -10.42 28.63 34.46
CA PRO A 70 -11.48 29.22 35.29
C PRO A 70 -11.30 30.70 35.53
N THR A 71 -10.13 31.26 35.30
CA THR A 71 -9.84 32.67 35.48
C THR A 71 -10.37 33.53 34.31
N THR A 72 -10.19 33.00 33.11
CA THR A 72 -10.62 33.69 31.89
C THR A 72 -11.98 33.20 31.37
N LEU A 73 -12.51 32.14 31.96
CA LEU A 73 -13.75 31.47 31.54
C LEU A 73 -13.71 31.04 30.05
N LYS A 74 -12.55 30.61 29.59
CA LYS A 74 -12.29 30.18 28.20
C LYS A 74 -11.48 28.91 28.18
N TYR A 75 -11.61 28.18 27.09
CA TYR A 75 -10.67 27.08 26.81
C TYR A 75 -9.36 27.64 26.30
N LYS A 76 -8.29 27.26 26.95
CA LYS A 76 -6.92 27.48 26.47
C LYS A 76 -6.50 26.31 25.60
N GLU A 77 -6.09 26.60 24.38
CA GLU A 77 -5.54 25.62 23.45
C GLU A 77 -4.02 25.56 23.60
N THR A 78 -3.51 24.34 23.66
CA THR A 78 -2.07 24.08 23.61
C THR A 78 -1.82 23.25 22.36
N SER A 79 -1.00 23.79 21.45
CA SER A 79 -0.60 23.09 20.24
C SER A 79 0.38 21.98 20.58
N GLY A 80 0.14 20.79 20.04
CA GLY A 80 1.05 19.66 20.06
C GLY A 80 1.44 19.25 18.65
N THR A 81 2.17 18.16 18.55
CA THR A 81 2.55 17.58 17.25
C THR A 81 1.42 16.71 16.70
N SER A 82 1.03 16.99 15.47
CA SER A 82 0.07 16.11 14.76
C SER A 82 0.71 14.77 14.42
N SER A 83 -0.08 13.71 14.46
CA SER A 83 0.38 12.37 14.16
C SER A 83 -0.68 11.54 13.45
N TRP A 84 -0.20 10.58 12.69
CA TRP A 84 -0.99 9.52 12.07
C TRP A 84 -0.66 8.21 12.76
N THR A 85 -1.68 7.45 13.11
CA THR A 85 -1.54 6.11 13.71
C THR A 85 -2.47 5.13 13.01
N CYS A 86 -2.10 3.86 12.96
CA CYS A 86 -2.95 2.78 12.49
C CYS A 86 -2.86 1.59 13.45
N GLN A 87 -3.73 0.61 13.25
CA GLN A 87 -3.60 -0.67 13.96
C GLN A 87 -2.37 -1.42 13.44
N ASP A 88 -1.83 -2.31 14.25
CA ASP A 88 -0.70 -3.14 13.85
C ASP A 88 -1.02 -3.95 12.60
N GLY A 89 -0.14 -3.89 11.62
CA GLY A 89 -0.31 -4.53 10.31
C GLY A 89 -1.28 -3.87 9.34
N ALA A 90 -2.00 -2.82 9.76
CA ALA A 90 -2.95 -2.12 8.89
C ALA A 90 -2.27 -1.36 7.73
N ASP A 91 -1.03 -0.95 7.92
CA ASP A 91 -0.19 -0.21 6.97
C ASP A 91 0.67 -1.10 6.06
N GLN A 92 0.56 -2.42 6.22
CA GLN A 92 1.39 -3.39 5.51
C GLN A 92 0.84 -3.74 4.13
N ILE A 93 1.77 -3.89 3.18
CA ILE A 93 1.51 -4.36 1.83
C ILE A 93 2.55 -5.44 1.53
N THR A 94 2.08 -6.65 1.21
CA THR A 94 2.93 -7.79 0.87
C THR A 94 2.75 -8.13 -0.60
N VAL A 95 3.86 -8.23 -1.32
CA VAL A 95 3.90 -8.67 -2.72
C VAL A 95 4.56 -10.05 -2.76
N THR A 96 3.91 -11.01 -3.43
CA THR A 96 4.41 -12.37 -3.61
C THR A 96 4.53 -12.68 -5.11
N ASN A 97 5.69 -13.18 -5.53
CA ASN A 97 5.93 -13.58 -6.90
C ASN A 97 5.78 -15.10 -7.07
N ASN A 98 4.70 -15.53 -7.74
CA ASN A 98 4.47 -16.92 -8.12
C ASN A 98 4.82 -17.18 -9.60
N SER A 99 5.54 -16.28 -10.23
CA SER A 99 5.94 -16.33 -11.64
C SER A 99 7.20 -17.20 -11.82
N ASN A 100 7.38 -17.76 -13.01
CA ASN A 100 8.65 -18.37 -13.42
C ASN A 100 9.67 -17.33 -13.94
N ALA A 101 9.49 -16.05 -13.60
CA ALA A 101 10.37 -14.94 -13.94
C ALA A 101 10.53 -13.95 -12.78
N ASP A 102 11.63 -13.23 -12.77
CA ASP A 102 11.86 -12.12 -11.85
C ASP A 102 10.85 -11.00 -12.13
N ILE A 103 10.36 -10.36 -11.07
CA ILE A 103 9.46 -9.19 -11.18
C ILE A 103 10.00 -8.00 -10.42
N THR A 104 9.52 -6.82 -10.79
CA THR A 104 9.67 -5.60 -9.98
C THR A 104 8.30 -4.96 -9.82
N ALA A 105 7.86 -4.82 -8.57
CA ALA A 105 6.66 -4.07 -8.21
C ALA A 105 7.05 -2.64 -7.81
N SER A 106 6.34 -1.64 -8.34
CA SER A 106 6.50 -0.24 -7.97
C SER A 106 5.22 0.26 -7.32
N LEU A 107 5.35 0.85 -6.13
CA LEU A 107 4.23 1.38 -5.35
C LEU A 107 4.27 2.90 -5.37
N ALA A 108 3.11 3.51 -5.60
CA ALA A 108 2.95 4.95 -5.56
C ALA A 108 1.74 5.32 -4.69
N TYR A 109 1.87 6.40 -3.92
CA TYR A 109 0.77 6.96 -3.17
C TYR A 109 0.04 8.00 -4.01
N GLY A 110 -1.24 7.75 -4.28
CA GLY A 110 -2.12 8.72 -4.95
C GLY A 110 -2.63 9.76 -3.96
N LYS A 111 -2.39 11.04 -4.23
CA LYS A 111 -2.84 12.13 -3.35
C LYS A 111 -4.34 12.35 -3.48
N THR A 112 -5.05 12.31 -2.37
CA THR A 112 -6.43 12.77 -2.25
C THR A 112 -6.53 14.17 -1.60
N ASP A 113 -5.53 14.55 -0.81
CA ASP A 113 -5.37 15.86 -0.18
C ASP A 113 -3.94 16.34 -0.37
N ASN A 114 -3.76 17.60 -0.81
CA ASN A 114 -2.44 18.19 -1.07
C ASN A 114 -1.56 18.33 0.18
N ASN A 115 -2.17 18.29 1.37
CA ASN A 115 -1.46 18.40 2.64
C ASN A 115 -1.03 17.06 3.22
N ILE A 116 -1.46 15.94 2.63
CA ILE A 116 -1.11 14.59 3.09
C ILE A 116 -0.14 13.97 2.11
N THR A 117 0.93 13.41 2.64
CA THR A 117 1.92 12.64 1.88
C THR A 117 2.02 11.24 2.43
N GLY A 118 1.98 10.24 1.53
CA GLY A 118 2.25 8.85 1.85
C GLY A 118 3.66 8.46 1.39
N THR A 119 4.36 7.71 2.21
CA THR A 119 5.71 7.21 1.92
C THR A 119 5.77 5.72 2.23
N PHE A 120 6.22 4.93 1.25
CA PHE A 120 6.50 3.52 1.45
C PHE A 120 7.91 3.34 1.99
N THR A 121 8.11 2.38 2.89
CA THR A 121 9.44 1.98 3.36
C THR A 121 10.29 1.50 2.17
N ASN A 122 9.70 0.66 1.30
CA ASN A 122 10.24 0.26 0.02
C ASN A 122 9.20 0.53 -1.06
N SER A 123 9.40 1.56 -1.86
CA SER A 123 8.51 1.89 -2.98
C SER A 123 8.76 1.05 -4.24
N LYS A 124 9.88 0.30 -4.28
CA LYS A 124 10.26 -0.57 -5.38
C LYS A 124 10.73 -1.90 -4.84
N ILE A 125 9.97 -2.96 -5.11
CA ILE A 125 10.19 -4.32 -4.62
C ILE A 125 10.61 -5.20 -5.79
N GLY A 126 11.82 -5.77 -5.73
CA GLY A 126 12.31 -6.74 -6.70
C GLY A 126 12.23 -8.15 -6.13
N LEU A 127 11.47 -9.03 -6.76
CA LEU A 127 11.33 -10.42 -6.34
C LEU A 127 11.85 -11.37 -7.42
N LYS A 128 12.58 -12.38 -6.97
CA LYS A 128 13.08 -13.45 -7.83
C LYS A 128 11.93 -14.34 -8.32
N SER A 129 12.20 -15.08 -9.41
CA SER A 129 11.35 -16.16 -9.89
C SER A 129 11.02 -17.15 -8.76
N ALA A 130 9.80 -17.67 -8.78
CA ALA A 130 9.38 -18.78 -7.92
C ALA A 130 9.78 -20.15 -8.49
N GLU A 131 10.43 -20.18 -9.66
CA GLU A 131 10.88 -21.42 -10.27
C GLU A 131 11.83 -22.17 -9.32
N GLY A 132 11.52 -23.47 -9.09
CA GLY A 132 12.29 -24.31 -8.17
C GLY A 132 12.00 -24.12 -6.69
N THR A 133 11.08 -23.23 -6.30
CA THR A 133 10.61 -23.13 -4.91
C THR A 133 9.50 -24.14 -4.63
N ASN A 134 9.31 -24.49 -3.35
CA ASN A 134 8.17 -25.32 -2.95
C ASN A 134 6.87 -24.50 -2.98
N VAL A 135 5.75 -25.20 -3.09
CA VAL A 135 4.43 -24.56 -2.99
C VAL A 135 4.29 -23.87 -1.61
N GLY A 136 3.99 -22.58 -1.63
CA GLY A 136 3.87 -21.76 -0.41
C GLY A 136 5.16 -21.07 0.03
N GLU A 137 6.31 -21.31 -0.64
CA GLU A 137 7.60 -20.67 -0.37
C GLU A 137 8.01 -19.66 -1.45
N SER A 138 7.04 -19.17 -2.21
CA SER A 138 7.27 -18.17 -3.25
C SER A 138 7.93 -16.90 -2.67
N PRO A 139 8.88 -16.29 -3.40
CA PRO A 139 9.51 -15.04 -2.97
C PRO A 139 8.48 -13.96 -2.67
N SER A 140 8.56 -13.37 -1.49
CA SER A 140 7.65 -12.31 -1.05
C SER A 140 8.39 -11.23 -0.26
N GLU A 141 7.89 -10.01 -0.32
CA GLU A 141 8.39 -8.89 0.46
C GLU A 141 7.25 -8.02 0.94
N THR A 142 7.39 -7.52 2.17
CA THR A 142 6.41 -6.63 2.81
C THR A 142 7.00 -5.24 2.95
N THR A 143 6.22 -4.23 2.59
CA THR A 143 6.50 -2.81 2.82
C THR A 143 5.39 -2.18 3.64
N THR A 144 5.67 -1.04 4.27
CA THR A 144 4.70 -0.28 5.06
C THR A 144 4.47 1.09 4.43
N LEU A 145 3.23 1.58 4.52
CA LEU A 145 2.84 2.91 4.11
C LEU A 145 2.73 3.83 5.33
N SER A 146 3.53 4.87 5.39
CA SER A 146 3.46 5.90 6.43
C SER A 146 2.83 7.17 5.88
N LEU A 147 1.94 7.79 6.65
CA LEU A 147 1.31 9.07 6.31
C LEU A 147 1.93 10.22 7.11
N LYS A 148 2.09 11.37 6.45
CA LYS A 148 2.53 12.64 7.05
C LYS A 148 1.66 13.78 6.54
N GLY A 149 1.66 14.88 7.29
CA GLY A 149 0.90 16.09 6.97
C GLY A 149 -0.28 16.29 7.91
N ALA A 150 -0.90 17.44 7.82
CA ALA A 150 -2.05 17.82 8.63
C ALA A 150 -3.31 17.84 7.77
N LEU A 151 -4.39 17.29 8.34
CA LEU A 151 -5.72 17.52 7.77
C LEU A 151 -6.08 18.99 8.00
N SER A 152 -6.48 19.66 6.93
CA SER A 152 -7.15 20.94 7.04
C SER A 152 -8.48 20.73 7.76
N ASP A 153 -8.72 21.51 8.83
CA ASP A 153 -10.04 21.57 9.46
C ASP A 153 -11.04 22.09 8.41
N THR A 154 -11.78 21.19 7.81
CA THR A 154 -13.02 21.55 7.13
C THR A 154 -14.12 21.57 8.19
N THR A 155 -14.27 22.72 8.86
CA THR A 155 -15.51 23.04 9.60
C THR A 155 -16.66 23.22 8.66
#